data_7095451bdde928b014560bc18f6ca373
#
_entry.id   7095451bdde928b014560bc18f6ca373
#
_cell.length_a   1.000
_cell.length_b   1.000
_cell.length_c   1.000
_cell.angle_alpha   90.00
_cell.angle_beta   90.00
_cell.angle_gamma   90.00
#
_symmetry.space_group_name_H-M   'P 1'
#
loop_
_entity.id
_entity.type
_entity.pdbx_description
1 polymer ?
#
loop_
_entity_poly.entity_id
_entity_poly.type
_entity_poly.pdbx_seq_one_letter_code
_entity_poly.pdbx_strand_id
1 'polypeptide(L)'
;MTTTTERRTAAAPSGVQKLTFAKAITLGLRRAMADDPKVLLMGEDIGRLGGVFRVTDGLYDEFGAQRVVDTPLAESGIVGTAIGLALRGYRPVCEIQFDGFIFPAFDQITTQLAKLHYRSRGRLTVPVVIRVPYGGGIGAVEHHSESPEVLFAHTPGLRVVSPSSPAEAYTMIQAAIASPDPVLFFEPKVRYWEKGEVDLGPADDERVPGSVPAPDDAVLNRARIVRPGTDVTVVTYGGSVATVLKAADAAAAEGTSLEVIDLRAVSPLDTATVAESVRRTGRCVVVHEAPVLYGSGAEVAARITEECFYHLQAPVLRVGGFHTPYPVAKLEHEYLPSLDRVLDAVDRTLAF
;
A
#
# COMPACT_ATOMS: atom_id res chain seq x y z
N MET A 1 48.91 11.32 6.65
CA MET A 1 48.47 10.69 5.40
C MET A 1 47.32 9.74 5.75
N THR A 2 46.11 10.23 5.62
CA THR A 2 44.87 9.44 5.91
C THR A 2 44.45 8.84 4.58
N THR A 3 44.69 7.56 4.39
CA THR A 3 44.22 6.79 3.23
C THR A 3 42.73 6.64 3.34
N THR A 4 42.00 7.44 2.58
CA THR A 4 40.57 7.27 2.32
C THR A 4 40.40 6.00 1.48
N THR A 5 40.04 4.90 2.12
CA THR A 5 39.62 3.69 1.42
C THR A 5 38.31 3.99 0.72
N GLU A 6 38.31 4.23 -0.57
CA GLU A 6 37.12 4.24 -1.40
C GLU A 6 36.44 2.88 -1.26
N ARG A 7 35.34 2.82 -0.51
CA ARG A 7 34.43 1.67 -0.55
C ARG A 7 33.82 1.61 -1.93
N ARG A 8 34.24 0.62 -2.73
CA ARG A 8 33.52 0.25 -3.96
C ARG A 8 32.10 -0.13 -3.55
N THR A 9 31.16 0.78 -3.74
CA THR A 9 29.74 0.45 -3.72
C THR A 9 29.50 -0.61 -4.77
N ALA A 10 28.90 -1.74 -4.38
CA ALA A 10 28.48 -2.73 -5.36
C ALA A 10 27.53 -2.06 -6.35
N ALA A 11 27.68 -2.37 -7.64
CA ALA A 11 26.79 -1.84 -8.66
C ALA A 11 25.33 -2.08 -8.27
N ALA A 12 24.48 -1.06 -8.45
CA ALA A 12 23.07 -1.19 -8.14
C ALA A 12 22.44 -2.31 -8.98
N PRO A 13 21.55 -3.11 -8.39
CA PRO A 13 20.86 -4.14 -9.15
C PRO A 13 19.99 -3.53 -10.25
N SER A 14 19.96 -4.15 -11.44
CA SER A 14 19.22 -3.68 -12.61
C SER A 14 18.52 -4.84 -13.31
N GLY A 15 17.62 -4.51 -14.25
CA GLY A 15 16.84 -5.48 -15.01
C GLY A 15 15.79 -6.23 -14.18
N VAL A 16 15.25 -7.30 -14.75
CA VAL A 16 14.22 -8.12 -14.07
C VAL A 16 14.88 -9.06 -13.05
N GLN A 17 14.42 -8.95 -11.79
CA GLN A 17 14.89 -9.78 -10.69
C GLN A 17 13.74 -10.36 -9.89
N LYS A 18 13.95 -11.56 -9.33
CA LYS A 18 12.98 -12.18 -8.40
C LYS A 18 13.29 -11.74 -6.98
N LEU A 19 12.47 -10.87 -6.43
CA LEU A 19 12.66 -10.23 -5.13
C LEU A 19 11.50 -10.55 -4.17
N THR A 20 11.79 -10.48 -2.85
CA THR A 20 10.72 -10.44 -1.85
C THR A 20 10.04 -9.06 -1.88
N PHE A 21 8.80 -8.99 -1.41
CA PHE A 21 8.05 -7.73 -1.30
C PHE A 21 8.82 -6.70 -0.45
N ALA A 22 9.34 -7.09 0.73
CA ALA A 22 10.17 -6.22 1.55
C ALA A 22 11.40 -5.70 0.81
N LYS A 23 12.12 -6.58 0.08
CA LYS A 23 13.30 -6.18 -0.69
C LYS A 23 12.95 -5.27 -1.87
N ALA A 24 11.78 -5.45 -2.47
CA ALA A 24 11.29 -4.56 -3.51
C ALA A 24 11.07 -3.13 -2.97
N ILE A 25 10.49 -2.98 -1.78
CA ILE A 25 10.39 -1.67 -1.10
C ILE A 25 11.78 -1.10 -0.80
N THR A 26 12.71 -1.91 -0.24
CA THR A 26 14.10 -1.47 0.01
C THR A 26 14.73 -0.87 -1.24
N LEU A 27 14.61 -1.55 -2.38
CA LEU A 27 15.22 -1.10 -3.63
C LEU A 27 14.49 0.12 -4.22
N GLY A 28 13.18 0.23 -4.05
CA GLY A 28 12.42 1.43 -4.41
C GLY A 28 12.82 2.66 -3.59
N LEU A 29 12.99 2.50 -2.27
CA LEU A 29 13.51 3.54 -1.38
C LEU A 29 14.93 3.93 -1.77
N ARG A 30 15.81 2.94 -1.94
CA ARG A 30 17.19 3.15 -2.38
C ARG A 30 17.23 3.96 -3.67
N ARG A 31 16.41 3.59 -4.64
CA ARG A 31 16.33 4.25 -5.94
C ARG A 31 15.91 5.71 -5.80
N ALA A 32 14.85 5.99 -5.07
CA ALA A 32 14.37 7.35 -4.84
C ALA A 32 15.42 8.22 -4.10
N MET A 33 16.14 7.63 -3.14
CA MET A 33 17.22 8.34 -2.42
C MET A 33 18.43 8.62 -3.29
N ALA A 34 18.78 7.73 -4.21
CA ALA A 34 19.87 7.94 -5.16
C ALA A 34 19.53 9.03 -6.19
N ASP A 35 18.28 9.07 -6.64
CA ASP A 35 17.81 10.00 -7.66
C ASP A 35 17.58 11.43 -7.10
N ASP A 36 17.17 11.57 -5.83
CA ASP A 36 16.87 12.87 -5.21
C ASP A 36 17.56 13.01 -3.84
N PRO A 37 18.53 13.93 -3.67
CA PRO A 37 19.19 14.17 -2.40
C PRO A 37 18.25 14.76 -1.32
N LYS A 38 17.04 15.17 -1.67
CA LYS A 38 16.02 15.67 -0.74
C LYS A 38 15.18 14.55 -0.10
N VAL A 39 15.21 13.34 -0.64
CA VAL A 39 14.56 12.18 -0.01
C VAL A 39 15.35 11.76 1.22
N LEU A 40 14.69 11.61 2.35
CA LEU A 40 15.27 11.09 3.58
C LEU A 40 14.27 10.16 4.28
N LEU A 41 14.81 9.17 4.98
CA LEU A 41 14.03 8.23 5.77
C LEU A 41 14.12 8.61 7.25
N MET A 42 13.03 8.48 7.98
CA MET A 42 13.00 8.71 9.42
C MET A 42 12.01 7.77 10.11
N GLY A 43 12.37 7.28 11.27
CA GLY A 43 11.57 6.32 12.03
C GLY A 43 12.39 5.66 13.15
N GLU A 44 11.77 4.76 13.86
CA GLU A 44 12.37 4.05 14.96
C GLU A 44 13.14 2.83 14.46
N ASP A 45 14.40 2.67 14.88
CA ASP A 45 15.28 1.53 14.55
C ASP A 45 15.53 1.33 13.03
N ILE A 46 15.26 2.32 12.20
CA ILE A 46 15.41 2.20 10.74
C ILE A 46 16.84 2.38 10.24
N GLY A 47 17.74 2.91 11.07
CA GLY A 47 19.14 3.17 10.76
C GLY A 47 19.98 1.89 10.74
N ARG A 48 20.81 1.72 11.77
CA ARG A 48 21.73 0.58 11.85
C ARG A 48 21.03 -0.78 11.93
N LEU A 49 19.86 -0.84 12.57
CA LEU A 49 19.08 -2.07 12.67
C LEU A 49 18.42 -2.43 11.33
N GLY A 50 18.06 -1.44 10.50
CA GLY A 50 17.40 -1.67 9.21
C GLY A 50 15.88 -1.87 9.31
N GLY A 51 15.27 -1.44 10.40
CA GLY A 51 13.85 -1.60 10.69
C GLY A 51 13.47 -2.99 11.21
N VAL A 52 12.29 -3.09 11.81
CA VAL A 52 11.78 -4.35 12.39
C VAL A 52 11.65 -5.44 11.32
N PHE A 53 11.19 -5.10 10.13
CA PHE A 53 11.02 -6.00 8.99
C PHE A 53 12.17 -5.94 7.97
N ARG A 54 13.29 -5.29 8.34
CA ARG A 54 14.49 -5.17 7.50
C ARG A 54 14.27 -4.47 6.15
N VAL A 55 13.26 -3.61 6.07
CA VAL A 55 12.96 -2.87 4.83
C VAL A 55 13.99 -1.80 4.54
N THR A 56 14.63 -1.21 5.55
CA THR A 56 15.66 -0.17 5.40
C THR A 56 17.09 -0.71 5.55
N ASP A 57 17.26 -2.05 5.60
CA ASP A 57 18.57 -2.69 5.77
C ASP A 57 19.57 -2.31 4.65
N GLY A 58 20.77 -1.88 5.07
CA GLY A 58 21.84 -1.40 4.20
C GLY A 58 21.74 0.06 3.77
N LEU A 59 20.57 0.71 3.89
CA LEU A 59 20.40 2.11 3.45
C LEU A 59 21.19 3.09 4.33
N TYR A 60 21.30 2.80 5.64
CA TYR A 60 22.12 3.62 6.53
C TYR A 60 23.60 3.62 6.15
N ASP A 61 24.14 2.47 5.77
CA ASP A 61 25.54 2.34 5.36
C ASP A 61 25.82 3.04 4.03
N GLU A 62 24.83 3.08 3.13
CA GLU A 62 24.95 3.71 1.82
C GLU A 62 24.77 5.23 1.86
N PHE A 63 23.73 5.71 2.57
CA PHE A 63 23.32 7.14 2.55
C PHE A 63 23.70 7.93 3.81
N GLY A 64 24.09 7.27 4.88
CA GLY A 64 24.52 7.88 6.13
C GLY A 64 23.40 8.37 7.05
N ALA A 65 23.80 8.72 8.27
CA ALA A 65 22.90 9.11 9.37
C ALA A 65 22.06 10.37 9.11
N GLN A 66 22.44 11.22 8.17
CA GLN A 66 21.67 12.42 7.83
C GLN A 66 20.50 12.14 6.87
N ARG A 67 20.53 10.99 6.21
CA ARG A 67 19.53 10.58 5.22
C ARG A 67 18.69 9.40 5.70
N VAL A 68 19.20 8.59 6.63
CA VAL A 68 18.48 7.51 7.30
C VAL A 68 18.57 7.77 8.80
N VAL A 69 17.52 8.34 9.36
CA VAL A 69 17.50 8.95 10.69
C VAL A 69 16.75 8.08 11.67
N ASP A 70 17.45 7.52 12.65
CA ASP A 70 16.79 6.93 13.82
C ASP A 70 16.18 8.03 14.69
N THR A 71 14.90 7.93 14.97
CA THR A 71 14.16 8.87 15.81
C THR A 71 13.91 8.30 17.20
N PRO A 72 13.67 9.15 18.22
CA PRO A 72 13.04 8.70 19.44
C PRO A 72 11.67 8.08 19.18
N LEU A 73 11.20 7.22 20.10
CA LEU A 73 9.87 6.61 20.08
C LEU A 73 8.82 7.69 20.38
N ALA A 74 8.34 8.35 19.32
CA ALA A 74 7.34 9.43 19.39
C ALA A 74 6.73 9.67 18.00
N GLU A 75 5.76 8.88 17.57
CA GLU A 75 5.20 8.92 16.22
C GLU A 75 4.59 10.29 15.88
N SER A 76 3.97 10.96 16.84
CA SER A 76 3.51 12.35 16.67
C SER A 76 4.67 13.31 16.35
N GLY A 77 5.82 13.11 17.00
CA GLY A 77 7.05 13.88 16.74
C GLY A 77 7.65 13.54 15.38
N ILE A 78 7.63 12.26 14.97
CA ILE A 78 8.11 11.81 13.66
C ILE A 78 7.32 12.52 12.55
N VAL A 79 5.99 12.39 12.58
CA VAL A 79 5.14 13.00 11.54
C VAL A 79 5.18 14.54 11.60
N GLY A 80 5.15 15.12 12.81
CA GLY A 80 5.26 16.57 12.97
C GLY A 80 6.57 17.15 12.40
N THR A 81 7.70 16.45 12.63
CA THR A 81 9.00 16.82 12.06
C THR A 81 9.01 16.67 10.54
N ALA A 82 8.42 15.59 10.00
CA ALA A 82 8.31 15.36 8.57
C ALA A 82 7.54 16.48 7.86
N ILE A 83 6.46 16.99 8.46
CA ILE A 83 5.73 18.15 7.93
C ILE A 83 6.68 19.36 7.80
N GLY A 84 7.45 19.66 8.85
CA GLY A 84 8.41 20.75 8.85
C GLY A 84 9.50 20.59 7.78
N LEU A 85 10.03 19.37 7.61
CA LEU A 85 11.01 19.04 6.57
C LEU A 85 10.43 19.21 5.16
N ALA A 86 9.19 18.74 4.93
CA ALA A 86 8.51 18.91 3.65
C ALA A 86 8.31 20.39 3.30
N LEU A 87 7.94 21.24 4.25
CA LEU A 87 7.84 22.68 4.07
C LEU A 87 9.19 23.34 3.76
N ARG A 88 10.31 22.69 4.09
CA ARG A 88 11.68 23.10 3.73
C ARG A 88 12.17 22.49 2.41
N GLY A 89 11.29 21.80 1.67
CA GLY A 89 11.58 21.24 0.36
C GLY A 89 12.24 19.85 0.39
N TYR A 90 12.21 19.16 1.52
CA TYR A 90 12.60 17.75 1.60
C TYR A 90 11.42 16.84 1.23
N ARG A 91 11.71 15.55 0.99
CA ARG A 91 10.75 14.47 0.76
C ARG A 91 10.92 13.41 1.82
N PRO A 92 10.38 13.63 3.03
CA PRO A 92 10.53 12.67 4.11
C PRO A 92 9.65 11.45 3.90
N VAL A 93 10.22 10.28 4.18
CA VAL A 93 9.55 9.00 4.27
C VAL A 93 9.63 8.53 5.72
N CYS A 94 8.49 8.55 6.40
CA CYS A 94 8.38 8.08 7.78
C CYS A 94 8.07 6.59 7.79
N GLU A 95 8.70 5.83 8.68
CA GLU A 95 8.27 4.49 9.04
C GLU A 95 7.59 4.50 10.40
N ILE A 96 6.37 4.00 10.47
CA ILE A 96 5.68 3.63 11.71
C ILE A 96 5.81 2.11 11.81
N GLN A 97 6.31 1.57 12.93
CA GLN A 97 6.70 0.16 13.03
C GLN A 97 5.54 -0.81 12.85
N PHE A 98 4.33 -0.46 13.34
CA PHE A 98 3.12 -1.28 13.27
C PHE A 98 1.87 -0.40 13.18
N ASP A 99 0.80 -0.97 12.64
CA ASP A 99 -0.49 -0.32 12.43
C ASP A 99 -1.09 0.31 13.69
N GLY A 100 -0.97 -0.33 14.85
CA GLY A 100 -1.47 0.24 16.12
C GLY A 100 -0.68 1.45 16.61
N PHE A 101 0.56 1.62 16.15
CA PHE A 101 1.42 2.73 16.55
C PHE A 101 1.22 4.01 15.72
N ILE A 102 0.37 3.97 14.70
CA ILE A 102 0.04 5.17 13.93
C ILE A 102 -0.89 6.13 14.71
N PHE A 103 -1.64 5.63 15.68
CA PHE A 103 -2.67 6.42 16.38
C PHE A 103 -2.11 7.59 17.21
N PRO A 104 -0.93 7.52 17.87
CA PRO A 104 -0.32 8.70 18.47
C PRO A 104 -0.07 9.85 17.50
N ALA A 105 0.13 9.57 16.20
CA ALA A 105 0.31 10.58 15.16
C ALA A 105 -0.99 10.96 14.42
N PHE A 106 -2.13 10.46 14.84
CA PHE A 106 -3.41 10.64 14.12
C PHE A 106 -3.75 12.11 13.89
N ASP A 107 -3.58 12.96 14.90
CA ASP A 107 -3.83 14.41 14.75
C ASP A 107 -2.88 15.04 13.73
N GLN A 108 -1.58 14.74 13.79
CA GLN A 108 -0.60 15.29 12.85
C GLN A 108 -0.92 14.88 11.41
N ILE A 109 -1.41 13.66 11.21
CA ILE A 109 -1.78 13.14 9.88
C ILE A 109 -3.07 13.79 9.38
N THR A 110 -4.16 13.67 10.17
CA THR A 110 -5.51 14.02 9.70
C THR A 110 -5.83 15.51 9.80
N THR A 111 -5.29 16.20 10.81
CA THR A 111 -5.59 17.60 11.09
C THR A 111 -4.57 18.55 10.49
N GLN A 112 -3.30 18.17 10.45
CA GLN A 112 -2.23 19.03 9.95
C GLN A 112 -1.81 18.63 8.52
N LEU A 113 -1.17 17.48 8.34
CA LEU A 113 -0.60 17.02 7.09
C LEU A 113 -1.63 17.06 5.93
N ALA A 114 -2.78 16.42 6.13
CA ALA A 114 -3.84 16.32 5.14
C ALA A 114 -4.41 17.68 4.69
N LYS A 115 -4.38 18.68 5.55
CA LYS A 115 -5.09 19.96 5.33
C LYS A 115 -4.21 21.11 4.84
N LEU A 116 -2.88 20.99 4.93
CA LEU A 116 -1.97 22.10 4.61
C LEU A 116 -2.08 22.57 3.17
N HIS A 117 -2.18 21.67 2.20
CA HIS A 117 -2.37 22.02 0.80
C HIS A 117 -3.62 22.89 0.60
N TYR A 118 -4.76 22.44 1.13
CA TYR A 118 -6.02 23.18 1.06
C TYR A 118 -5.97 24.50 1.82
N ARG A 119 -5.49 24.53 3.07
CA ARG A 119 -5.38 25.74 3.89
C ARG A 119 -4.51 26.81 3.26
N SER A 120 -3.46 26.38 2.56
CA SER A 120 -2.57 27.30 1.83
C SER A 120 -3.13 27.75 0.47
N ARG A 121 -4.32 27.30 0.09
CA ARG A 121 -4.90 27.55 -1.25
C ARG A 121 -4.00 27.05 -2.37
N GLY A 122 -3.46 25.84 -2.23
CA GLY A 122 -2.58 25.19 -3.22
C GLY A 122 -1.15 25.73 -3.28
N ARG A 123 -0.77 26.69 -2.40
CA ARG A 123 0.59 27.28 -2.43
C ARG A 123 1.66 26.39 -1.81
N LEU A 124 1.28 25.49 -0.93
CA LEU A 124 2.19 24.55 -0.28
C LEU A 124 1.87 23.14 -0.76
N THR A 125 2.90 22.41 -1.13
CA THR A 125 2.87 20.95 -1.28
C THR A 125 3.54 20.33 -0.06
N VAL A 126 3.08 19.16 0.36
CA VAL A 126 3.61 18.47 1.54
C VAL A 126 3.90 17.02 1.18
N PRO A 127 4.97 16.75 0.42
CA PRO A 127 5.33 15.42 -0.08
C PRO A 127 5.89 14.53 1.05
N VAL A 128 5.02 14.08 1.92
CA VAL A 128 5.36 13.15 3.02
C VAL A 128 4.79 11.79 2.72
N VAL A 129 5.62 10.75 2.79
CA VAL A 129 5.18 9.35 2.77
C VAL A 129 5.22 8.81 4.19
N ILE A 130 4.14 8.16 4.62
CA ILE A 130 4.09 7.44 5.89
C ILE A 130 3.89 5.97 5.55
N ARG A 131 4.92 5.16 5.77
CA ARG A 131 4.90 3.71 5.60
C ARG A 131 4.42 3.07 6.88
N VAL A 132 3.47 2.14 6.75
CA VAL A 132 2.87 1.45 7.89
C VAL A 132 2.69 -0.03 7.55
N PRO A 133 3.43 -0.94 8.18
CA PRO A 133 3.10 -2.35 8.16
C PRO A 133 1.74 -2.59 8.80
N TYR A 134 0.80 -3.27 8.11
CA TYR A 134 -0.55 -3.47 8.59
C TYR A 134 -1.09 -4.87 8.25
N GLY A 135 -2.27 -5.17 8.78
CA GLY A 135 -2.99 -6.39 8.51
C GLY A 135 -2.44 -7.60 9.28
N GLY A 136 -3.16 -8.69 9.25
CA GLY A 136 -2.83 -9.92 9.92
C GLY A 136 -2.00 -10.90 9.10
N GLY A 137 -2.12 -12.19 9.44
CA GLY A 137 -1.47 -13.29 8.72
C GLY A 137 -0.06 -13.63 9.20
N ILE A 138 0.41 -13.02 10.28
CA ILE A 138 1.73 -13.30 10.87
C ILE A 138 1.66 -13.81 12.32
N GLY A 139 0.44 -14.01 12.85
CA GLY A 139 0.25 -14.50 14.22
C GLY A 139 0.59 -13.49 15.31
N ALA A 140 0.58 -12.19 15.01
CA ALA A 140 0.84 -11.14 15.98
C ALA A 140 -0.39 -10.82 16.85
N VAL A 141 -0.20 -9.98 17.88
CA VAL A 141 -1.29 -9.47 18.74
C VAL A 141 -2.15 -8.43 17.99
N GLU A 142 -3.33 -8.08 18.55
CA GLU A 142 -4.32 -7.23 17.87
C GLU A 142 -3.76 -5.91 17.36
N HIS A 143 -3.07 -5.14 18.19
CA HIS A 143 -2.49 -3.82 17.82
C HIS A 143 -1.27 -3.90 16.86
N HIS A 144 -0.97 -5.11 16.38
CA HIS A 144 0.01 -5.39 15.33
C HIS A 144 -0.61 -6.13 14.14
N SER A 145 -1.95 -6.18 14.04
CA SER A 145 -2.64 -7.02 13.05
C SER A 145 -3.90 -6.39 12.50
N GLU A 146 -4.23 -5.18 12.90
CA GLU A 146 -5.42 -4.47 12.44
C GLU A 146 -5.22 -3.84 11.05
N SER A 147 -6.34 -3.43 10.44
CA SER A 147 -6.42 -2.83 9.11
C SER A 147 -7.10 -1.46 9.21
N PRO A 148 -6.35 -0.40 9.64
CA PRO A 148 -6.91 0.91 9.96
C PRO A 148 -7.03 1.86 8.75
N GLU A 149 -6.77 1.42 7.53
CA GLU A 149 -6.67 2.25 6.32
C GLU A 149 -7.90 3.10 6.06
N VAL A 150 -9.09 2.61 6.43
CA VAL A 150 -10.36 3.33 6.24
C VAL A 150 -10.45 4.61 7.07
N LEU A 151 -9.86 4.62 8.28
CA LEU A 151 -9.83 5.80 9.14
C LEU A 151 -9.11 6.98 8.47
N PHE A 152 -8.10 6.67 7.67
CA PHE A 152 -7.32 7.64 6.92
C PHE A 152 -7.93 7.93 5.54
N ALA A 153 -8.50 6.93 4.88
CA ALA A 153 -9.18 7.09 3.60
C ALA A 153 -10.38 8.06 3.70
N HIS A 154 -11.04 8.13 4.86
CA HIS A 154 -12.09 9.11 5.16
C HIS A 154 -11.56 10.55 5.28
N THR A 155 -10.26 10.76 5.35
CA THR A 155 -9.65 12.10 5.54
C THR A 155 -9.30 12.75 4.20
N PRO A 156 -10.03 13.79 3.75
CA PRO A 156 -9.71 14.50 2.52
C PRO A 156 -8.31 15.12 2.56
N GLY A 157 -7.55 14.96 1.48
CA GLY A 157 -6.19 15.47 1.35
C GLY A 157 -5.10 14.41 1.59
N LEU A 158 -5.49 13.17 1.92
CA LEU A 158 -4.58 12.02 2.00
C LEU A 158 -4.79 11.09 0.81
N ARG A 159 -3.69 10.54 0.30
CA ARG A 159 -3.71 9.34 -0.54
C ARG A 159 -3.45 8.14 0.36
N VAL A 160 -4.26 7.09 0.24
CA VAL A 160 -4.13 5.87 1.02
C VAL A 160 -4.00 4.70 0.06
N VAL A 161 -2.83 4.08 0.04
CA VAL A 161 -2.49 3.04 -0.94
C VAL A 161 -1.96 1.78 -0.25
N SER A 162 -2.15 0.64 -0.90
CA SER A 162 -1.61 -0.64 -0.44
C SER A 162 -1.21 -1.51 -1.63
N PRO A 163 0.08 -1.70 -1.88
CA PRO A 163 0.56 -2.58 -2.94
C PRO A 163 0.26 -4.05 -2.62
N SER A 164 0.05 -4.86 -3.66
CA SER A 164 -0.31 -6.27 -3.51
C SER A 164 0.76 -7.25 -3.99
N SER A 165 1.83 -6.76 -4.63
CA SER A 165 2.90 -7.59 -5.18
C SER A 165 4.27 -6.90 -5.07
N PRO A 166 5.40 -7.65 -5.18
CA PRO A 166 6.72 -7.06 -5.18
C PRO A 166 6.93 -6.01 -6.27
N ALA A 167 6.41 -6.24 -7.49
CA ALA A 167 6.52 -5.27 -8.58
C ALA A 167 5.78 -3.96 -8.24
N GLU A 168 4.58 -4.04 -7.68
CA GLU A 168 3.83 -2.86 -7.27
C GLU A 168 4.47 -2.17 -6.05
N ALA A 169 4.98 -2.93 -5.09
CA ALA A 169 5.69 -2.37 -3.95
C ALA A 169 6.88 -1.50 -4.40
N TYR A 170 7.65 -1.96 -5.41
CA TYR A 170 8.76 -1.22 -5.98
C TYR A 170 8.33 0.05 -6.71
N THR A 171 7.32 -0.04 -7.57
CA THR A 171 6.89 1.10 -8.39
C THR A 171 6.06 2.11 -7.59
N MET A 172 5.16 1.64 -6.73
CA MET A 172 4.28 2.50 -5.96
C MET A 172 5.01 3.29 -4.88
N ILE A 173 6.07 2.74 -4.24
CA ILE A 173 6.83 3.51 -3.24
C ILE A 173 7.57 4.68 -3.89
N GLN A 174 8.12 4.50 -5.08
CA GLN A 174 8.77 5.58 -5.84
C GLN A 174 7.75 6.65 -6.27
N ALA A 175 6.59 6.24 -6.76
CA ALA A 175 5.51 7.14 -7.11
C ALA A 175 4.99 7.91 -5.89
N ALA A 176 4.87 7.26 -4.73
CA ALA A 176 4.47 7.88 -3.48
C ALA A 176 5.47 8.96 -3.04
N ILE A 177 6.77 8.69 -3.12
CA ILE A 177 7.83 9.65 -2.78
C ILE A 177 7.83 10.86 -3.75
N ALA A 178 7.54 10.62 -5.01
CA ALA A 178 7.49 11.69 -6.01
C ALA A 178 6.18 12.49 -5.99
N SER A 179 5.12 11.97 -5.37
CA SER A 179 3.84 12.68 -5.22
C SER A 179 4.02 14.03 -4.51
N PRO A 180 3.36 15.11 -4.95
CA PRO A 180 3.33 16.39 -4.24
C PRO A 180 2.42 16.35 -3.00
N ASP A 181 1.53 15.37 -2.92
CA ASP A 181 0.55 15.19 -1.85
C ASP A 181 1.00 14.11 -0.86
N PRO A 182 0.54 14.17 0.39
CA PRO A 182 0.88 13.15 1.38
C PRO A 182 0.28 11.79 1.04
N VAL A 183 1.08 10.74 1.22
CA VAL A 183 0.71 9.35 0.95
C VAL A 183 0.87 8.50 2.20
N LEU A 184 -0.20 7.83 2.63
CA LEU A 184 -0.11 6.70 3.54
C LEU A 184 0.09 5.43 2.73
N PHE A 185 1.21 4.79 2.93
CA PHE A 185 1.65 3.60 2.23
C PHE A 185 1.53 2.39 3.16
N PHE A 186 0.40 1.72 3.09
CA PHE A 186 0.09 0.55 3.91
C PHE A 186 0.70 -0.71 3.34
N GLU A 187 1.62 -1.32 4.09
CA GLU A 187 2.40 -2.50 3.69
C GLU A 187 1.78 -3.77 4.29
N PRO A 188 1.12 -4.63 3.49
CA PRO A 188 0.52 -5.85 4.02
C PRO A 188 1.60 -6.81 4.51
N LYS A 189 1.70 -6.99 5.83
CA LYS A 189 2.76 -7.79 6.48
C LYS A 189 2.86 -9.22 5.98
N VAL A 190 1.72 -9.84 5.69
CA VAL A 190 1.64 -11.21 5.14
C VAL A 190 2.40 -11.34 3.81
N ARG A 191 2.63 -10.24 3.10
CA ARG A 191 3.29 -10.22 1.79
C ARG A 191 4.82 -10.02 1.86
N TYR A 192 5.38 -9.63 2.98
CA TYR A 192 6.80 -9.23 3.07
C TYR A 192 7.78 -10.27 2.53
N TRP A 193 7.51 -11.55 2.71
CA TRP A 193 8.36 -12.64 2.26
C TRP A 193 7.95 -13.25 0.92
N GLU A 194 6.84 -12.77 0.35
CA GLU A 194 6.39 -13.23 -0.96
C GLU A 194 7.35 -12.74 -2.04
N LYS A 195 7.69 -13.65 -2.96
CA LYS A 195 8.62 -13.39 -4.07
C LYS A 195 7.88 -13.21 -5.38
N GLY A 196 8.28 -12.20 -6.14
CA GLY A 196 7.80 -11.94 -7.49
C GLY A 196 8.88 -11.32 -8.36
N GLU A 197 8.64 -11.28 -9.66
CA GLU A 197 9.49 -10.58 -10.61
C GLU A 197 9.28 -9.08 -10.47
N VAL A 198 10.39 -8.35 -10.46
CA VAL A 198 10.44 -6.88 -10.39
C VAL A 198 11.38 -6.38 -11.46
N ASP A 199 10.90 -5.52 -12.32
CA ASP A 199 11.73 -4.80 -13.27
C ASP A 199 12.32 -3.55 -12.58
N LEU A 200 13.61 -3.58 -12.32
CA LEU A 200 14.34 -2.50 -11.68
C LEU A 200 14.77 -1.40 -12.67
N GLY A 201 14.53 -1.61 -13.97
CA GLY A 201 15.00 -0.71 -15.01
C GLY A 201 16.55 -0.74 -15.18
N PRO A 202 17.12 0.31 -15.80
CA PRO A 202 18.55 0.39 -16.04
C PRO A 202 19.36 0.57 -14.75
N ALA A 203 20.65 0.23 -14.79
CA ALA A 203 21.59 0.47 -13.70
C ALA A 203 21.77 1.96 -13.42
N ASP A 204 22.24 2.31 -12.21
CA ASP A 204 22.36 3.72 -11.79
C ASP A 204 23.34 4.54 -12.64
N ASP A 205 24.41 3.93 -13.14
CA ASP A 205 25.42 4.54 -14.01
C ASP A 205 24.94 4.79 -15.45
N GLU A 206 23.88 4.12 -15.87
CA GLU A 206 23.22 4.34 -17.17
C GLU A 206 22.15 5.43 -17.13
N ARG A 207 21.91 6.03 -15.95
CA ARG A 207 20.86 7.01 -15.73
C ARG A 207 21.37 8.44 -15.75
N VAL A 208 20.55 9.32 -16.26
CA VAL A 208 20.81 10.77 -16.16
C VAL A 208 20.28 11.25 -14.80
N PRO A 209 21.13 11.76 -13.89
CA PRO A 209 20.68 12.32 -12.63
C PRO A 209 19.62 13.42 -12.86
N GLY A 210 18.51 13.34 -12.12
CA GLY A 210 17.39 14.27 -12.26
C GLY A 210 16.39 13.92 -13.37
N SER A 211 16.65 12.88 -14.18
CA SER A 211 15.69 12.32 -15.14
C SER A 211 14.75 11.28 -14.51
N VAL A 212 14.31 11.51 -13.27
CA VAL A 212 13.22 10.72 -12.73
C VAL A 212 12.04 10.93 -13.66
N PRO A 213 11.53 9.89 -14.35
CA PRO A 213 10.27 10.04 -15.04
C PRO A 213 9.28 10.59 -14.01
N ALA A 214 8.52 11.63 -14.38
CA ALA A 214 7.40 12.02 -13.54
C ALA A 214 6.65 10.74 -13.17
N PRO A 215 6.39 10.49 -11.88
CA PRO A 215 5.76 9.25 -11.47
C PRO A 215 4.48 9.13 -12.26
N ASP A 216 4.24 7.97 -12.83
CA ASP A 216 2.94 7.67 -13.38
C ASP A 216 1.97 7.68 -12.20
N ASP A 217 1.26 8.80 -12.01
CA ASP A 217 0.23 8.95 -10.98
C ASP A 217 -0.83 7.84 -11.08
N ALA A 218 -0.92 7.17 -12.23
CA ALA A 218 -1.85 6.06 -12.44
C ALA A 218 -1.61 4.91 -11.45
N VAL A 219 -0.38 4.64 -11.02
CA VAL A 219 -0.12 3.56 -10.03
C VAL A 219 -0.68 3.89 -8.64
N LEU A 220 -0.93 5.18 -8.32
CA LEU A 220 -1.50 5.62 -7.04
C LEU A 220 -2.98 5.97 -7.11
N ASN A 221 -3.58 5.99 -8.31
CA ASN A 221 -4.93 6.51 -8.51
C ASN A 221 -5.84 5.54 -9.27
N ARG A 222 -5.27 4.55 -9.98
CA ARG A 222 -6.03 3.62 -10.81
C ARG A 222 -5.94 2.20 -10.32
N ALA A 223 -7.08 1.55 -10.29
CA ALA A 223 -7.18 0.13 -10.09
C ALA A 223 -6.55 -0.65 -11.26
N ARG A 224 -6.21 -1.89 -11.02
CA ARG A 224 -5.63 -2.79 -12.03
C ARG A 224 -6.45 -4.07 -12.12
N ILE A 225 -6.85 -4.46 -13.31
CA ILE A 225 -7.35 -5.80 -13.58
C ILE A 225 -6.15 -6.74 -13.54
N VAL A 226 -6.05 -7.55 -12.47
CA VAL A 226 -4.95 -8.52 -12.29
C VAL A 226 -5.30 -9.88 -12.87
N ARG A 227 -6.58 -10.14 -13.11
CA ARG A 227 -7.09 -11.29 -13.83
C ARG A 227 -8.35 -10.89 -14.59
N PRO A 228 -8.41 -11.06 -15.91
CA PRO A 228 -9.65 -10.84 -16.67
C PRO A 228 -10.67 -11.93 -16.38
N GLY A 229 -11.97 -11.60 -16.47
CA GLY A 229 -13.08 -12.53 -16.27
C GLY A 229 -14.41 -11.99 -16.78
N THR A 230 -15.45 -12.84 -16.80
CA THR A 230 -16.72 -12.52 -17.44
C THR A 230 -17.96 -12.67 -16.55
N ASP A 231 -17.89 -13.43 -15.45
CA ASP A 231 -19.09 -13.83 -14.70
C ASP A 231 -19.31 -13.00 -13.44
N VAL A 232 -18.23 -12.73 -12.67
CA VAL A 232 -18.29 -11.94 -11.43
C VAL A 232 -17.07 -11.04 -11.35
N THR A 233 -17.27 -9.77 -11.03
CA THR A 233 -16.20 -8.84 -10.65
C THR A 233 -15.88 -9.01 -9.17
N VAL A 234 -14.61 -9.31 -8.84
CA VAL A 234 -14.13 -9.36 -7.46
C VAL A 234 -13.13 -8.23 -7.23
N VAL A 235 -13.50 -7.30 -6.37
CA VAL A 235 -12.71 -6.10 -6.03
C VAL A 235 -11.96 -6.33 -4.73
N THR A 236 -10.68 -6.04 -4.72
CA THR A 236 -9.83 -6.26 -3.53
C THR A 236 -8.61 -5.34 -3.53
N TYR A 237 -7.77 -5.39 -2.50
CA TYR A 237 -6.48 -4.68 -2.42
C TYR A 237 -5.53 -5.33 -1.41
N GLY A 238 -4.26 -4.95 -1.47
CA GLY A 238 -3.24 -5.31 -0.51
C GLY A 238 -3.10 -6.82 -0.29
N GLY A 239 -3.12 -7.26 0.97
CA GLY A 239 -2.92 -8.66 1.36
C GLY A 239 -3.95 -9.62 0.77
N SER A 240 -5.20 -9.19 0.62
CA SER A 240 -6.31 -10.02 0.16
C SER A 240 -6.24 -10.41 -1.31
N VAL A 241 -5.46 -9.72 -2.15
CA VAL A 241 -5.35 -10.00 -3.59
C VAL A 241 -4.91 -11.45 -3.85
N ALA A 242 -3.95 -11.97 -3.08
CA ALA A 242 -3.51 -13.35 -3.26
C ALA A 242 -4.60 -14.39 -2.95
N THR A 243 -5.39 -14.15 -1.90
CA THR A 243 -6.52 -15.02 -1.54
C THR A 243 -7.57 -15.01 -2.64
N VAL A 244 -7.90 -13.82 -3.17
CA VAL A 244 -8.87 -13.67 -4.26
C VAL A 244 -8.38 -14.32 -5.56
N LEU A 245 -7.09 -14.22 -5.89
CA LEU A 245 -6.54 -14.91 -7.07
C LEU A 245 -6.63 -16.43 -6.94
N LYS A 246 -6.35 -16.99 -5.74
CA LYS A 246 -6.55 -18.43 -5.48
C LYS A 246 -8.02 -18.83 -5.59
N ALA A 247 -8.94 -18.00 -5.09
CA ALA A 247 -10.37 -18.24 -5.25
C ALA A 247 -10.80 -18.20 -6.73
N ALA A 248 -10.21 -17.28 -7.51
CA ALA A 248 -10.46 -17.20 -8.95
C ALA A 248 -9.93 -18.42 -9.71
N ASP A 249 -8.80 -19.02 -9.28
CA ASP A 249 -8.30 -20.27 -9.85
C ASP A 249 -9.23 -21.46 -9.52
N ALA A 250 -9.71 -21.54 -8.28
CA ALA A 250 -10.65 -22.58 -7.86
C ALA A 250 -12.00 -22.44 -8.59
N ALA A 251 -12.57 -21.24 -8.67
CA ALA A 251 -13.80 -20.97 -9.41
C ALA A 251 -13.68 -21.32 -10.90
N ALA A 252 -12.54 -21.03 -11.52
CA ALA A 252 -12.30 -21.38 -12.94
C ALA A 252 -12.25 -22.88 -13.16
N ALA A 253 -11.76 -23.67 -12.20
CA ALA A 253 -11.80 -25.13 -12.29
C ALA A 253 -13.23 -25.69 -12.28
N GLU A 254 -14.18 -24.93 -11.74
CA GLU A 254 -15.63 -25.24 -11.72
C GLU A 254 -16.43 -24.52 -12.82
N GLY A 255 -15.73 -23.82 -13.73
CA GLY A 255 -16.34 -23.17 -14.90
C GLY A 255 -16.80 -21.74 -14.68
N THR A 256 -16.49 -21.11 -13.54
CA THR A 256 -16.85 -19.72 -13.23
C THR A 256 -15.64 -18.77 -13.45
N SER A 257 -15.83 -17.74 -14.24
CA SER A 257 -14.77 -16.79 -14.64
C SER A 257 -14.84 -15.51 -13.82
N LEU A 258 -13.92 -15.34 -12.86
CA LEU A 258 -13.84 -14.13 -12.01
C LEU A 258 -12.90 -13.08 -12.62
N GLU A 259 -13.40 -11.86 -12.80
CA GLU A 259 -12.54 -10.70 -13.06
C GLU A 259 -12.03 -10.14 -11.73
N VAL A 260 -10.73 -10.18 -11.49
CA VAL A 260 -10.12 -9.70 -10.24
C VAL A 260 -9.53 -8.33 -10.45
N ILE A 261 -10.00 -7.36 -9.67
CA ILE A 261 -9.53 -5.98 -9.66
C ILE A 261 -8.78 -5.70 -8.36
N ASP A 262 -7.51 -5.34 -8.48
CA ASP A 262 -6.73 -4.75 -7.39
C ASP A 262 -6.90 -3.23 -7.41
N LEU A 263 -7.50 -2.68 -6.36
CA LEU A 263 -7.72 -1.24 -6.23
C LEU A 263 -6.42 -0.44 -6.12
N ARG A 264 -5.35 -1.02 -5.55
CA ARG A 264 -4.09 -0.32 -5.20
C ARG A 264 -4.28 0.86 -4.26
N ALA A 265 -5.26 1.73 -4.53
CA ALA A 265 -5.62 2.88 -3.73
C ALA A 265 -7.00 2.70 -3.10
N VAL A 266 -7.05 2.88 -1.78
CA VAL A 266 -8.30 2.98 -1.03
C VAL A 266 -8.84 4.42 -1.10
N SER A 267 -7.93 5.39 -1.23
CA SER A 267 -8.25 6.81 -1.47
C SER A 267 -7.13 7.46 -2.30
N PRO A 268 -7.42 8.09 -3.47
CA PRO A 268 -8.73 8.12 -4.13
C PRO A 268 -9.16 6.76 -4.67
N LEU A 269 -10.47 6.49 -4.66
CA LEU A 269 -11.03 5.23 -5.14
C LEU A 269 -11.31 5.32 -6.65
N ASP A 270 -10.77 4.39 -7.45
CA ASP A 270 -11.05 4.27 -8.88
C ASP A 270 -12.36 3.50 -9.11
N THR A 271 -13.48 4.20 -8.94
CA THR A 271 -14.81 3.63 -9.20
C THR A 271 -15.06 3.38 -10.68
N ALA A 272 -14.43 4.14 -11.57
CA ALA A 272 -14.63 4.01 -12.99
C ALA A 272 -14.19 2.64 -13.54
N THR A 273 -13.00 2.17 -13.16
CA THR A 273 -12.50 0.83 -13.54
C THR A 273 -13.41 -0.27 -13.00
N VAL A 274 -13.87 -0.14 -11.74
CA VAL A 274 -14.78 -1.13 -11.13
C VAL A 274 -16.14 -1.13 -11.80
N ALA A 275 -16.73 0.04 -12.06
CA ALA A 275 -18.04 0.16 -12.71
C ALA A 275 -18.02 -0.37 -14.15
N GLU A 276 -16.94 -0.14 -14.90
CA GLU A 276 -16.79 -0.71 -16.24
C GLU A 276 -16.81 -2.24 -16.22
N SER A 277 -16.11 -2.86 -15.27
CA SER A 277 -16.12 -4.30 -15.07
C SER A 277 -17.52 -4.80 -14.70
N VAL A 278 -18.15 -4.19 -13.70
CA VAL A 278 -19.49 -4.60 -13.21
C VAL A 278 -20.57 -4.46 -14.29
N ARG A 279 -20.48 -3.47 -15.17
CA ARG A 279 -21.41 -3.36 -16.30
C ARG A 279 -21.32 -4.55 -17.27
N ARG A 280 -20.17 -5.22 -17.33
CA ARG A 280 -19.99 -6.43 -18.17
C ARG A 280 -20.43 -7.69 -17.43
N THR A 281 -20.04 -7.84 -16.16
CA THR A 281 -20.29 -9.06 -15.38
C THR A 281 -21.66 -9.10 -14.72
N GLY A 282 -22.27 -7.96 -14.45
CA GLY A 282 -23.54 -7.82 -13.73
C GLY A 282 -23.47 -8.17 -12.23
N ARG A 283 -22.32 -8.60 -11.71
CA ARG A 283 -22.15 -9.09 -10.33
C ARG A 283 -20.87 -8.56 -9.72
N CYS A 284 -20.92 -8.27 -8.40
CA CYS A 284 -19.77 -7.73 -7.70
C CYS A 284 -19.63 -8.30 -6.28
N VAL A 285 -18.41 -8.71 -5.95
CA VAL A 285 -17.99 -9.08 -4.59
C VAL A 285 -16.81 -8.21 -4.20
N VAL A 286 -16.84 -7.59 -3.01
CA VAL A 286 -15.72 -6.79 -2.50
C VAL A 286 -15.06 -7.54 -1.35
N VAL A 287 -13.74 -7.72 -1.42
CA VAL A 287 -12.96 -8.48 -0.44
C VAL A 287 -11.88 -7.60 0.16
N HIS A 288 -11.84 -7.46 1.48
CA HIS A 288 -10.79 -6.75 2.21
C HIS A 288 -10.61 -7.32 3.61
N GLU A 289 -9.48 -7.03 4.24
CA GLU A 289 -9.13 -7.58 5.55
C GLU A 289 -9.80 -6.83 6.71
N ALA A 290 -9.95 -5.52 6.59
CA ALA A 290 -10.66 -4.71 7.58
C ALA A 290 -12.07 -5.26 7.88
N PRO A 291 -12.67 -4.94 9.05
CA PRO A 291 -14.05 -5.31 9.35
C PRO A 291 -15.01 -4.90 8.23
N VAL A 292 -16.00 -5.75 7.93
CA VAL A 292 -17.03 -5.45 6.91
C VAL A 292 -17.85 -4.22 7.30
N LEU A 293 -18.12 -4.04 8.60
CA LEU A 293 -18.84 -2.90 9.10
C LEU A 293 -17.98 -1.63 9.01
N TYR A 294 -18.45 -0.63 8.27
CA TYR A 294 -17.71 0.60 7.95
C TYR A 294 -16.38 0.41 7.21
N GLY A 295 -16.10 -0.78 6.69
CA GLY A 295 -14.92 -1.02 5.85
C GLY A 295 -15.05 -0.36 4.47
N SER A 296 -13.93 -0.29 3.73
CA SER A 296 -13.86 0.27 2.36
C SER A 296 -14.86 -0.36 1.40
N GLY A 297 -15.18 -1.63 1.59
CA GLY A 297 -16.18 -2.35 0.81
C GLY A 297 -17.60 -1.75 0.90
N ALA A 298 -17.91 -1.00 1.97
CA ALA A 298 -19.19 -0.32 2.08
C ALA A 298 -19.29 0.85 1.09
N GLU A 299 -18.24 1.64 0.94
CA GLU A 299 -18.17 2.73 -0.04
C GLU A 299 -18.16 2.19 -1.46
N VAL A 300 -17.37 1.15 -1.75
CA VAL A 300 -17.37 0.50 -3.07
C VAL A 300 -18.77 0.00 -3.43
N ALA A 301 -19.44 -0.70 -2.50
CA ALA A 301 -20.78 -1.23 -2.71
C ALA A 301 -21.80 -0.11 -2.98
N ALA A 302 -21.76 0.99 -2.22
CA ALA A 302 -22.63 2.13 -2.42
C ALA A 302 -22.45 2.74 -3.81
N ARG A 303 -21.21 3.08 -4.18
CA ARG A 303 -20.89 3.69 -5.49
C ARG A 303 -21.23 2.79 -6.66
N ILE A 304 -20.92 1.52 -6.58
CA ILE A 304 -21.24 0.58 -7.65
C ILE A 304 -22.75 0.38 -7.77
N THR A 305 -23.48 0.41 -6.66
CA THR A 305 -24.95 0.38 -6.72
C THR A 305 -25.51 1.64 -7.38
N GLU A 306 -24.97 2.82 -7.11
CA GLU A 306 -25.39 4.06 -7.77
C GLU A 306 -25.05 4.08 -9.26
N GLU A 307 -23.82 3.71 -9.64
CA GLU A 307 -23.31 3.81 -11.01
C GLU A 307 -23.79 2.67 -11.93
N CYS A 308 -24.08 1.49 -11.36
CA CYS A 308 -24.38 0.27 -12.11
C CYS A 308 -25.76 -0.32 -11.81
N PHE A 309 -26.66 0.40 -11.16
CA PHE A 309 -27.96 -0.10 -10.69
C PHE A 309 -28.70 -0.94 -11.73
N TYR A 310 -28.82 -0.44 -12.97
CA TYR A 310 -29.52 -1.14 -14.05
C TYR A 310 -28.73 -2.29 -14.70
N HIS A 311 -27.48 -2.50 -14.30
CA HIS A 311 -26.63 -3.59 -14.79
C HIS A 311 -26.49 -4.71 -13.75
N LEU A 312 -26.72 -4.40 -12.46
CA LEU A 312 -26.60 -5.36 -11.38
C LEU A 312 -27.68 -6.43 -11.48
N GLN A 313 -27.25 -7.68 -11.44
CA GLN A 313 -28.09 -8.89 -11.39
C GLN A 313 -28.20 -9.46 -9.98
N ALA A 314 -27.39 -8.97 -9.06
CA ALA A 314 -27.37 -9.36 -7.65
C ALA A 314 -26.92 -8.17 -6.78
N PRO A 315 -27.22 -8.16 -5.48
CA PRO A 315 -26.62 -7.20 -4.54
C PRO A 315 -25.10 -7.30 -4.53
N VAL A 316 -24.40 -6.17 -4.33
CA VAL A 316 -22.95 -6.18 -4.13
C VAL A 316 -22.64 -6.83 -2.77
N LEU A 317 -21.99 -7.99 -2.77
CA LEU A 317 -21.62 -8.71 -1.56
C LEU A 317 -20.25 -8.27 -1.05
N ARG A 318 -20.04 -8.42 0.26
CA ARG A 318 -18.79 -8.01 0.94
C ARG A 318 -18.26 -9.13 1.80
N VAL A 319 -16.97 -9.42 1.67
CA VAL A 319 -16.22 -10.38 2.49
C VAL A 319 -15.11 -9.61 3.19
N GLY A 320 -15.05 -9.70 4.51
CA GLY A 320 -14.04 -8.98 5.29
C GLY A 320 -13.93 -9.54 6.70
N GLY A 321 -13.15 -8.87 7.55
CA GLY A 321 -13.07 -9.18 8.97
C GLY A 321 -14.42 -9.05 9.68
N PHE A 322 -14.55 -9.72 10.80
CA PHE A 322 -15.72 -9.58 11.67
C PHE A 322 -15.62 -8.29 12.49
N HIS A 323 -16.76 -7.76 12.92
CA HIS A 323 -16.81 -6.59 13.81
C HIS A 323 -16.49 -6.98 15.26
N THR A 324 -15.26 -7.39 15.48
CA THR A 324 -14.69 -7.78 16.77
C THR A 324 -13.26 -7.26 16.87
N PRO A 325 -12.66 -7.10 18.06
CA PRO A 325 -11.22 -6.95 18.17
C PRO A 325 -10.49 -8.03 17.39
N TYR A 326 -9.31 -7.73 16.86
CA TYR A 326 -8.53 -8.74 16.13
C TYR A 326 -8.22 -9.93 17.05
N PRO A 327 -8.44 -11.18 16.60
CA PRO A 327 -8.33 -12.34 17.47
C PRO A 327 -6.88 -12.73 17.77
N VAL A 328 -6.70 -13.59 18.77
CA VAL A 328 -5.40 -14.22 19.04
C VAL A 328 -4.96 -15.10 17.85
N ALA A 329 -3.65 -15.29 17.72
CA ALA A 329 -3.02 -15.99 16.58
C ALA A 329 -3.69 -17.33 16.18
N LYS A 330 -4.20 -18.12 17.14
CA LYS A 330 -4.87 -19.39 16.87
C LYS A 330 -6.19 -19.26 16.09
N LEU A 331 -6.83 -18.08 16.15
CA LEU A 331 -8.13 -17.81 15.51
C LEU A 331 -8.00 -16.84 14.32
N GLU A 332 -6.78 -16.41 14.01
CA GLU A 332 -6.52 -15.45 12.94
C GLU A 332 -7.07 -15.90 11.59
N HIS A 333 -6.94 -17.18 11.26
CA HIS A 333 -7.41 -17.76 9.99
C HIS A 333 -8.95 -17.79 9.87
N GLU A 334 -9.68 -17.80 11.00
CA GLU A 334 -11.15 -17.67 11.00
C GLU A 334 -11.61 -16.23 10.76
N TYR A 335 -10.80 -15.27 11.20
CA TYR A 335 -11.11 -13.85 11.08
C TYR A 335 -10.84 -13.31 9.67
N LEU A 336 -9.70 -13.69 9.09
CA LEU A 336 -9.26 -13.23 7.78
C LEU A 336 -10.18 -13.73 6.65
N PRO A 337 -10.34 -12.98 5.56
CA PRO A 337 -11.01 -13.48 4.36
C PRO A 337 -10.33 -14.75 3.85
N SER A 338 -11.03 -15.88 3.96
CA SER A 338 -10.56 -17.17 3.45
C SER A 338 -11.02 -17.40 2.00
N LEU A 339 -10.39 -18.37 1.34
CA LEU A 339 -10.80 -18.83 0.02
C LEU A 339 -12.28 -19.26 0.02
N ASP A 340 -12.70 -20.05 1.01
CA ASP A 340 -14.08 -20.57 1.10
C ASP A 340 -15.10 -19.44 1.30
N ARG A 341 -14.78 -18.42 2.09
CA ARG A 341 -15.64 -17.24 2.29
C ARG A 341 -15.78 -16.41 1.01
N VAL A 342 -14.73 -16.34 0.19
CA VAL A 342 -14.79 -15.65 -1.12
C VAL A 342 -15.64 -16.45 -2.09
N LEU A 343 -15.46 -17.78 -2.17
CA LEU A 343 -16.25 -18.66 -3.04
C LEU A 343 -17.73 -18.68 -2.62
N ASP A 344 -18.06 -18.77 -1.32
CA ASP A 344 -19.44 -18.66 -0.82
C ASP A 344 -20.11 -17.36 -1.30
N ALA A 345 -19.40 -16.23 -1.24
CA ALA A 345 -19.93 -14.96 -1.72
C ALA A 345 -20.13 -14.95 -3.26
N VAL A 346 -19.23 -15.59 -4.01
CA VAL A 346 -19.36 -15.78 -5.47
C VAL A 346 -20.59 -16.64 -5.77
N ASP A 347 -20.74 -17.79 -5.13
CA ASP A 347 -21.87 -18.70 -5.35
C ASP A 347 -23.21 -18.01 -5.01
N ARG A 348 -23.25 -17.30 -3.90
CA ARG A 348 -24.44 -16.52 -3.49
C ARG A 348 -24.81 -15.45 -4.49
N THR A 349 -23.83 -14.74 -5.09
CA THR A 349 -24.14 -13.72 -6.11
C THR A 349 -24.57 -14.34 -7.44
N LEU A 350 -24.15 -15.57 -7.73
CA LEU A 350 -24.59 -16.32 -8.92
C LEU A 350 -25.98 -16.95 -8.76
N ALA A 351 -26.42 -17.17 -7.53
CA ALA A 351 -27.73 -17.78 -7.22
C ALA A 351 -28.92 -16.78 -7.32
N PHE A 352 -28.65 -15.46 -7.50
CA PHE A 352 -29.71 -14.46 -7.78
C PHE A 352 -30.16 -14.52 -9.22
#